data_f6964a9c5e1f0868aac091432e66230e
#
_entry.id   f6964a9c5e1f0868aac091432e66230e
#
_cell.length_a   1.000
_cell.length_b   1.000
_cell.length_c   1.000
_cell.angle_alpha   90.00
_cell.angle_beta   90.00
_cell.angle_gamma   90.00
#
_symmetry.space_group_name_H-M   'P 1'
#
loop_
_entity.id
_entity.type
_entity.pdbx_description
1 polymer ?
#
loop_
_entity_poly.entity_id
_entity_poly.type
_entity_poly.pdbx_seq_one_letter_code
_entity_poly.pdbx_strand_id
1 'polypeptide(L)'
;KVRFQNTGEGPAKKVAIGIRTAGILDLSTLKIKSSQPQCIPCDSAYTNQSCLDTIISKDSVNFIFKNIYLPGVKQKGVSDLDSTMGFIEYEVRFKKKPKKVPFDSQAAIVFDKNEPIYTNRSVGRFKPGLSPGIIAVYGSQVNSSSIAMGNKNYSLGLSIAPFAPHRKYLQWELYVSTFNESETSLGRREGGDTVINRIGYKIDYRERFRKSKVVSIDAVPLQVRYNLNSFIGFGVGAMLSANLRTTNELIQDSYLQSANGQSLTINSIRKEENQNFDQWKSTLFADVQLGRVRVGPSLGVRYLHSLNIKDRRFSTYLAWRF
;
A
#
# COMPACT_ATOMS: atom_id res chain seq x y z
N LYS A 1 -28.49 -2.25 15.81
CA LYS A 1 -29.62 -2.86 16.56
C LYS A 1 -29.10 -3.91 17.51
N VAL A 2 -29.45 -3.85 18.78
CA VAL A 2 -29.18 -4.86 19.80
C VAL A 2 -30.51 -5.51 20.14
N ARG A 3 -30.55 -6.85 20.07
CA ARG A 3 -31.73 -7.65 20.45
C ARG A 3 -31.42 -8.44 21.71
N PHE A 4 -32.42 -8.64 22.53
CA PHE A 4 -32.33 -9.41 23.76
C PHE A 4 -33.62 -10.19 24.01
N GLN A 5 -33.54 -11.23 24.81
CA GLN A 5 -34.67 -12.06 25.20
C GLN A 5 -34.53 -12.46 26.67
N ASN A 6 -35.60 -12.34 27.42
CA ASN A 6 -35.65 -12.84 28.78
C ASN A 6 -35.95 -14.35 28.78
N THR A 7 -34.92 -15.15 29.02
CA THR A 7 -35.04 -16.62 29.07
C THR A 7 -35.37 -17.17 30.46
N GLY A 8 -35.63 -16.29 31.42
CA GLY A 8 -35.92 -16.64 32.81
C GLY A 8 -37.33 -17.17 33.03
N GLU A 9 -37.64 -17.43 34.32
CA GLU A 9 -38.92 -17.97 34.81
C GLU A 9 -39.92 -16.86 35.24
N GLY A 10 -39.43 -15.63 35.32
CA GLY A 10 -40.23 -14.47 35.74
C GLY A 10 -39.96 -13.23 34.87
N PRO A 11 -40.79 -12.19 35.03
CA PRO A 11 -40.64 -10.99 34.23
C PRO A 11 -39.45 -10.14 34.68
N ALA A 12 -38.69 -9.58 33.74
CA ALA A 12 -37.67 -8.58 34.03
C ALA A 12 -38.29 -7.17 34.10
N LYS A 13 -37.94 -6.43 35.14
CA LYS A 13 -38.40 -5.06 35.40
C LYS A 13 -37.40 -4.01 34.93
N LYS A 14 -36.14 -4.40 34.76
CA LYS A 14 -35.04 -3.54 34.28
C LYS A 14 -34.16 -4.30 33.33
N VAL A 15 -33.80 -3.67 32.20
CA VAL A 15 -32.79 -4.18 31.27
C VAL A 15 -31.76 -3.10 31.02
N ALA A 16 -30.50 -3.35 31.32
CA ALA A 16 -29.41 -2.44 31.04
C ALA A 16 -28.55 -3.01 29.91
N ILE A 17 -28.28 -2.19 28.89
CA ILE A 17 -27.51 -2.56 27.71
C ILE A 17 -26.31 -1.62 27.62
N GLY A 18 -25.15 -2.10 28.04
CA GLY A 18 -23.88 -1.38 27.94
C GLY A 18 -23.17 -1.73 26.63
N ILE A 19 -22.88 -0.72 25.81
CA ILE A 19 -22.22 -0.89 24.53
C ILE A 19 -20.87 -0.19 24.56
N ARG A 20 -19.80 -0.93 24.42
CA ARG A 20 -18.49 -0.35 24.18
C ARG A 20 -18.40 0.08 22.73
N THR A 21 -18.08 1.36 22.50
CA THR A 21 -18.06 1.96 21.18
C THR A 21 -16.64 2.18 20.71
N ALA A 22 -16.43 2.06 19.39
CA ALA A 22 -15.16 2.39 18.79
C ALA A 22 -14.92 3.91 18.82
N GLY A 23 -13.70 4.34 19.15
CA GLY A 23 -13.32 5.76 19.28
C GLY A 23 -13.43 6.58 17.98
N ILE A 24 -13.80 5.95 16.87
CA ILE A 24 -14.09 6.59 15.57
C ILE A 24 -15.52 7.12 15.45
N LEU A 25 -16.42 6.74 16.38
CA LEU A 25 -17.81 7.17 16.41
C LEU A 25 -17.95 8.47 17.20
N ASP A 26 -18.85 9.32 16.76
CA ASP A 26 -19.23 10.57 17.42
C ASP A 26 -20.50 10.35 18.22
N LEU A 27 -20.36 10.03 19.51
CA LEU A 27 -21.47 9.72 20.38
C LEU A 27 -22.41 10.90 20.64
N SER A 28 -21.98 12.14 20.39
CA SER A 28 -22.85 13.30 20.47
C SER A 28 -23.96 13.29 19.41
N THR A 29 -23.77 12.48 18.35
CA THR A 29 -24.74 12.32 17.26
C THR A 29 -25.69 11.15 17.45
N LEU A 30 -25.66 10.50 18.62
CA LEU A 30 -26.53 9.35 18.92
C LEU A 30 -28.00 9.72 18.75
N LYS A 31 -28.73 8.90 18.00
CA LYS A 31 -30.18 8.99 17.84
C LYS A 31 -30.81 7.61 18.01
N ILE A 32 -31.74 7.50 18.93
CA ILE A 32 -32.57 6.29 19.08
C ILE A 32 -33.61 6.31 17.97
N LYS A 33 -33.72 5.23 17.22
CA LYS A 33 -34.71 5.05 16.13
C LYS A 33 -35.96 4.37 16.61
N SER A 34 -35.78 3.27 17.32
CA SER A 34 -36.90 2.48 17.86
C SER A 34 -36.44 1.59 19.00
N SER A 35 -37.37 1.23 19.86
CA SER A 35 -37.12 0.28 20.95
C SER A 35 -38.35 -0.59 21.19
N GLN A 36 -38.12 -1.76 21.73
CA GLN A 36 -39.14 -2.65 22.27
C GLN A 36 -38.61 -3.21 23.62
N PRO A 37 -39.35 -3.06 24.72
CA PRO A 37 -40.64 -2.36 24.83
C PRO A 37 -40.52 -0.87 24.46
N GLN A 38 -41.63 -0.31 23.99
CA GLN A 38 -41.69 1.14 23.73
C GLN A 38 -41.63 1.88 25.05
N CYS A 39 -40.68 2.77 25.20
CA CYS A 39 -40.46 3.57 26.40
C CYS A 39 -40.29 5.04 26.02
N ILE A 40 -40.83 5.92 26.86
CA ILE A 40 -40.53 7.35 26.82
C ILE A 40 -39.15 7.60 27.47
N PRO A 41 -38.47 8.72 27.16
CA PRO A 41 -37.28 9.13 27.92
C PRO A 41 -37.62 9.26 29.41
N CYS A 42 -36.71 8.80 30.28
CA CYS A 42 -36.94 8.93 31.72
C CYS A 42 -36.90 10.39 32.14
N ASP A 43 -37.96 10.84 32.83
CA ASP A 43 -38.04 12.13 33.44
C ASP A 43 -38.30 11.96 34.95
N SER A 44 -37.73 12.84 35.74
CA SER A 44 -37.93 12.86 37.20
C SER A 44 -39.38 13.03 37.66
N ALA A 45 -40.22 13.60 36.75
CA ALA A 45 -41.64 13.82 37.03
C ALA A 45 -42.49 12.53 36.91
N TYR A 46 -42.04 11.46 36.28
CA TYR A 46 -42.80 10.22 35.98
C TYR A 46 -42.14 8.97 36.53
N THR A 47 -42.08 8.82 37.85
CA THR A 47 -41.32 7.75 38.52
C THR A 47 -41.85 6.33 38.32
N ASN A 48 -43.13 6.16 37.94
CA ASN A 48 -43.78 4.83 37.83
C ASN A 48 -44.06 4.35 36.38
N GLN A 49 -43.69 5.16 35.37
CA GLN A 49 -43.90 4.77 33.98
C GLN A 49 -42.67 4.01 33.41
N SER A 50 -42.91 3.14 32.42
CA SER A 50 -41.85 2.50 31.68
C SER A 50 -41.05 3.55 30.90
N CYS A 51 -39.75 3.66 31.18
CA CYS A 51 -38.91 4.66 30.56
C CYS A 51 -37.54 4.12 30.14
N LEU A 52 -36.92 4.80 29.20
CA LEU A 52 -35.59 4.50 28.68
C LEU A 52 -34.63 5.64 29.05
N ASP A 53 -33.66 5.29 29.86
CA ASP A 53 -32.56 6.18 30.22
C ASP A 53 -31.35 5.94 29.33
N THR A 54 -30.64 6.99 28.91
CA THR A 54 -29.49 6.90 28.02
C THR A 54 -28.32 7.66 28.63
N ILE A 55 -27.29 6.91 29.01
CA ILE A 55 -26.08 7.45 29.61
C ILE A 55 -24.93 7.33 28.60
N ILE A 56 -24.41 8.47 28.16
CA ILE A 56 -23.30 8.53 27.20
C ILE A 56 -22.02 8.84 27.98
N SER A 57 -21.02 7.99 27.84
CA SER A 57 -19.67 8.18 28.35
C SER A 57 -18.69 8.33 27.18
N LYS A 58 -17.41 8.59 27.46
CA LYS A 58 -16.39 8.83 26.45
C LYS A 58 -16.31 7.73 25.36
N ASP A 59 -16.37 6.46 25.78
CA ASP A 59 -16.17 5.28 24.91
C ASP A 59 -17.29 4.24 25.07
N SER A 60 -18.42 4.61 25.66
CA SER A 60 -19.55 3.70 25.87
C SER A 60 -20.89 4.42 25.90
N VAL A 61 -21.92 3.67 25.58
CA VAL A 61 -23.32 4.08 25.72
C VAL A 61 -24.05 3.04 26.52
N ASN A 62 -24.79 3.46 27.53
CA ASN A 62 -25.66 2.61 28.33
C ASN A 62 -27.10 2.99 28.08
N PHE A 63 -27.91 2.05 27.63
CA PHE A 63 -29.37 2.15 27.53
C PHE A 63 -29.99 1.37 28.67
N ILE A 64 -30.81 2.02 29.47
CA ILE A 64 -31.42 1.40 30.67
C ILE A 64 -32.92 1.53 30.58
N PHE A 65 -33.57 0.40 30.28
CA PHE A 65 -35.02 0.27 30.39
C PHE A 65 -35.38 0.12 31.86
N LYS A 66 -36.25 0.98 32.35
CA LYS A 66 -36.71 0.98 33.76
C LYS A 66 -38.23 0.82 33.79
N ASN A 67 -38.74 0.16 34.85
CA ASN A 67 -40.17 -0.08 35.09
C ASN A 67 -40.86 -0.76 33.88
N ILE A 68 -40.19 -1.67 33.24
CA ILE A 68 -40.75 -2.46 32.15
C ILE A 68 -41.32 -3.76 32.67
N TYR A 69 -42.16 -4.40 31.83
CA TYR A 69 -42.61 -5.76 32.04
C TYR A 69 -42.21 -6.59 30.82
N LEU A 70 -41.11 -7.36 30.95
CA LEU A 70 -40.64 -8.23 29.90
C LEU A 70 -40.73 -9.67 30.40
N PRO A 71 -41.77 -10.42 29.97
CA PRO A 71 -42.01 -11.77 30.49
C PRO A 71 -40.86 -12.72 30.17
N GLY A 72 -40.67 -13.73 30.96
CA GLY A 72 -39.67 -14.77 30.72
C GLY A 72 -40.24 -15.90 29.85
N VAL A 73 -39.39 -16.51 29.03
CA VAL A 73 -39.76 -17.66 28.18
C VAL A 73 -40.34 -18.83 29.00
N LYS A 74 -39.81 -19.05 30.21
CA LYS A 74 -40.24 -20.14 31.09
C LYS A 74 -41.34 -19.74 32.07
N GLN A 75 -41.85 -18.52 31.97
CA GLN A 75 -42.90 -18.01 32.84
C GLN A 75 -44.23 -18.67 32.50
N LYS A 76 -44.95 -19.15 33.50
CA LYS A 76 -46.29 -19.76 33.36
C LYS A 76 -47.27 -18.75 32.71
N GLY A 77 -48.01 -19.20 31.69
CA GLY A 77 -48.99 -18.37 30.99
C GLY A 77 -48.44 -17.55 29.80
N VAL A 78 -47.17 -17.65 29.52
CA VAL A 78 -46.56 -17.02 28.33
C VAL A 78 -46.64 -17.99 27.15
N SER A 79 -47.50 -17.72 26.18
CA SER A 79 -47.67 -18.51 24.97
C SER A 79 -46.99 -17.85 23.77
N ASP A 80 -46.82 -16.52 23.81
CA ASP A 80 -46.18 -15.75 22.76
C ASP A 80 -44.72 -15.44 23.13
N LEU A 81 -43.77 -16.05 22.38
CA LEU A 81 -42.35 -15.87 22.57
C LEU A 81 -41.86 -14.48 22.15
N ASP A 82 -42.56 -13.79 21.26
CA ASP A 82 -42.20 -12.45 20.82
C ASP A 82 -42.37 -11.43 21.94
N SER A 83 -43.31 -11.67 22.88
CA SER A 83 -43.50 -10.85 24.08
C SER A 83 -42.31 -10.90 25.03
N THR A 84 -41.48 -11.94 24.97
CA THR A 84 -40.26 -12.11 25.78
C THR A 84 -39.03 -11.44 25.22
N MET A 85 -39.16 -10.89 23.99
CA MET A 85 -38.05 -10.26 23.25
C MET A 85 -38.10 -8.75 23.34
N GLY A 86 -36.94 -8.16 23.31
CA GLY A 86 -36.79 -6.72 23.20
C GLY A 86 -35.62 -6.32 22.28
N PHE A 87 -35.62 -5.08 21.90
CA PHE A 87 -34.51 -4.52 21.14
C PHE A 87 -34.36 -3.02 21.36
N ILE A 88 -33.16 -2.51 21.06
CA ILE A 88 -32.92 -1.11 20.81
C ILE A 88 -32.22 -0.92 19.49
N GLU A 89 -32.71 0.04 18.70
CA GLU A 89 -32.17 0.45 17.43
C GLU A 89 -31.75 1.91 17.53
N TYR A 90 -30.49 2.16 17.22
CA TYR A 90 -29.90 3.49 17.31
C TYR A 90 -28.95 3.74 16.12
N GLU A 91 -28.69 4.99 15.86
CA GLU A 91 -27.80 5.50 14.83
C GLU A 91 -26.74 6.40 15.47
N VAL A 92 -25.49 6.25 15.04
CA VAL A 92 -24.37 7.11 15.44
C VAL A 92 -23.54 7.43 14.20
N ARG A 93 -23.12 8.67 14.05
CA ARG A 93 -22.28 9.10 12.93
C ARG A 93 -20.79 8.89 13.25
N PHE A 94 -20.00 8.77 12.20
CA PHE A 94 -18.55 8.81 12.34
C PHE A 94 -18.07 10.23 12.64
N LYS A 95 -16.97 10.35 13.38
CA LYS A 95 -16.26 11.62 13.57
C LYS A 95 -15.83 12.21 12.22
N LYS A 96 -15.62 13.51 12.14
CA LYS A 96 -15.00 14.14 10.97
C LYS A 96 -13.63 13.52 10.73
N LYS A 97 -13.37 13.02 9.51
CA LYS A 97 -12.09 12.33 9.11
C LYS A 97 -11.74 11.14 10.01
N PRO A 98 -12.58 10.10 10.10
CA PRO A 98 -12.29 8.94 10.93
C PRO A 98 -11.10 8.16 10.39
N LYS A 99 -10.29 7.58 11.29
CA LYS A 99 -9.27 6.62 10.87
C LYS A 99 -9.96 5.40 10.25
N LYS A 100 -9.65 5.09 8.99
CA LYS A 100 -10.25 3.97 8.23
C LYS A 100 -9.67 2.62 8.68
N VAL A 101 -9.84 2.29 9.95
CA VAL A 101 -9.42 1.01 10.55
C VAL A 101 -10.66 0.16 10.84
N PRO A 102 -10.55 -1.17 10.79
CA PRO A 102 -11.63 -2.03 11.25
C PRO A 102 -11.99 -1.70 12.70
N PHE A 103 -13.26 -1.76 13.02
CA PHE A 103 -13.78 -1.53 14.36
C PHE A 103 -14.78 -2.61 14.72
N ASP A 104 -14.89 -2.90 16.00
CA ASP A 104 -15.87 -3.83 16.54
C ASP A 104 -16.73 -3.15 17.60
N SER A 105 -17.88 -3.75 17.82
CA SER A 105 -18.83 -3.37 18.85
C SER A 105 -19.42 -4.62 19.46
N GLN A 106 -19.53 -4.63 20.78
CA GLN A 106 -20.15 -5.70 21.54
C GLN A 106 -20.99 -5.07 22.65
N ALA A 107 -22.15 -5.64 22.92
CA ALA A 107 -23.00 -5.21 24.01
C ALA A 107 -22.96 -6.22 25.17
N ALA A 108 -23.02 -5.70 26.39
CA ALA A 108 -23.31 -6.43 27.61
C ALA A 108 -24.75 -6.13 28.04
N ILE A 109 -25.56 -7.14 28.25
CA ILE A 109 -26.98 -7.01 28.60
C ILE A 109 -27.18 -7.58 30.01
N VAL A 110 -27.75 -6.77 30.89
CA VAL A 110 -28.03 -7.14 32.30
C VAL A 110 -29.53 -7.06 32.52
N PHE A 111 -30.12 -8.15 32.92
CA PHE A 111 -31.53 -8.23 33.35
C PHE A 111 -31.60 -8.14 34.88
N ASP A 112 -32.28 -7.11 35.37
CA ASP A 112 -32.44 -6.79 36.78
C ASP A 112 -31.12 -6.76 37.56
N LYS A 113 -30.81 -7.81 38.32
CA LYS A 113 -29.57 -7.96 39.11
C LYS A 113 -28.73 -9.14 38.65
N ASN A 114 -29.05 -9.74 37.50
CA ASN A 114 -28.35 -10.93 37.02
C ASN A 114 -26.97 -10.57 36.40
N GLU A 115 -26.16 -11.59 36.18
CA GLU A 115 -24.88 -11.41 35.50
C GLU A 115 -25.02 -10.92 34.05
N PRO A 116 -24.04 -10.18 33.55
CA PRO A 116 -24.10 -9.67 32.18
C PRO A 116 -23.99 -10.78 31.14
N ILE A 117 -24.86 -10.73 30.14
CA ILE A 117 -24.82 -11.58 28.96
C ILE A 117 -24.20 -10.78 27.82
N TYR A 118 -23.14 -11.30 27.21
CA TYR A 118 -22.46 -10.64 26.12
C TYR A 118 -23.02 -11.06 24.76
N THR A 119 -23.26 -10.08 23.90
CA THR A 119 -23.66 -10.36 22.51
C THR A 119 -22.46 -10.85 21.65
N ASN A 120 -22.76 -11.39 20.48
CA ASN A 120 -21.74 -11.56 19.45
C ASN A 120 -21.10 -10.20 19.09
N ARG A 121 -19.85 -10.24 18.63
CA ARG A 121 -19.15 -9.03 18.13
C ARG A 121 -19.65 -8.67 16.75
N SER A 122 -20.03 -7.43 16.57
CA SER A 122 -20.34 -6.83 15.25
C SER A 122 -19.10 -6.11 14.75
N VAL A 123 -18.54 -6.56 13.63
CA VAL A 123 -17.33 -5.99 13.04
C VAL A 123 -17.70 -5.10 11.84
N GLY A 124 -17.35 -3.82 11.94
CA GLY A 124 -17.46 -2.88 10.83
C GLY A 124 -16.12 -2.72 10.11
N ARG A 125 -16.17 -2.65 8.78
CA ARG A 125 -14.99 -2.42 7.92
C ARG A 125 -15.30 -1.32 6.93
N PHE A 126 -14.34 -0.41 6.72
CA PHE A 126 -14.43 0.55 5.63
C PHE A 126 -14.13 -0.15 4.31
N LYS A 127 -14.81 0.25 3.25
CA LYS A 127 -14.39 -0.13 1.89
C LYS A 127 -13.00 0.44 1.66
N PRO A 128 -12.03 -0.37 1.18
CA PRO A 128 -10.70 0.12 0.87
C PRO A 128 -10.82 1.19 -0.23
N GLY A 129 -10.29 2.37 0.03
CA GLY A 129 -10.09 3.41 -0.99
C GLY A 129 -8.83 3.11 -1.80
N LEU A 130 -8.56 3.93 -2.82
CA LEU A 130 -7.30 3.92 -3.54
C LEU A 130 -6.29 4.82 -2.81
N SER A 131 -5.05 4.33 -2.71
CA SER A 131 -3.90 5.06 -2.17
C SER A 131 -2.90 5.26 -3.30
N PRO A 132 -2.83 6.46 -3.89
CA PRO A 132 -1.76 6.80 -4.81
C PRO A 132 -0.44 6.96 -4.06
N GLY A 133 0.67 6.79 -4.78
CA GLY A 133 2.00 6.98 -4.21
C GLY A 133 3.00 7.40 -5.28
N ILE A 134 4.10 7.99 -4.82
CA ILE A 134 5.27 8.34 -5.64
C ILE A 134 6.40 7.41 -5.23
N ILE A 135 7.17 6.92 -6.21
CA ILE A 135 8.29 6.01 -5.99
C ILE A 135 9.50 6.51 -6.76
N ALA A 136 10.62 6.68 -6.05
CA ALA A 136 11.93 6.93 -6.64
C ALA A 136 12.80 5.68 -6.47
N VAL A 137 13.44 5.24 -7.55
CA VAL A 137 14.23 4.00 -7.57
C VAL A 137 15.66 4.31 -8.01
N TYR A 138 16.61 3.71 -7.34
CA TYR A 138 18.01 3.65 -7.72
C TYR A 138 18.44 2.18 -7.84
N GLY A 139 18.96 1.79 -8.99
CA GLY A 139 19.38 0.42 -9.27
C GLY A 139 20.80 0.31 -9.76
N SER A 140 21.41 -0.85 -9.51
CA SER A 140 22.70 -1.26 -10.03
C SER A 140 22.64 -2.66 -10.58
N GLN A 141 23.34 -2.92 -11.67
CA GLN A 141 23.44 -4.24 -12.29
C GLN A 141 24.41 -5.11 -11.50
N VAL A 142 24.05 -6.38 -11.33
CA VAL A 142 24.91 -7.39 -10.69
C VAL A 142 25.54 -8.26 -11.76
N ASN A 143 26.82 -8.06 -12.02
CA ASN A 143 27.59 -8.98 -12.86
C ASN A 143 28.18 -10.12 -12.03
N SER A 144 28.28 -11.31 -12.61
CA SER A 144 28.67 -12.54 -11.91
C SER A 144 30.12 -12.57 -11.37
N SER A 145 30.95 -11.58 -11.68
CA SER A 145 32.37 -11.54 -11.27
C SER A 145 32.76 -10.33 -10.39
N SER A 146 31.91 -9.35 -10.27
CA SER A 146 32.10 -8.25 -9.33
C SER A 146 30.80 -7.47 -9.17
N ILE A 147 30.53 -6.97 -7.97
CA ILE A 147 29.54 -5.92 -7.75
C ILE A 147 30.11 -4.63 -8.35
N ALA A 148 30.25 -4.60 -9.67
CA ALA A 148 30.76 -3.44 -10.37
C ALA A 148 29.62 -2.42 -10.43
N MET A 149 29.79 -1.31 -9.73
CA MET A 149 28.89 -0.12 -9.74
C MET A 149 28.84 0.59 -11.11
N GLY A 150 29.04 -0.14 -12.22
CA GLY A 150 29.20 0.43 -13.55
C GLY A 150 27.90 0.96 -14.17
N ASN A 151 26.83 0.19 -14.06
CA ASN A 151 25.57 0.49 -14.75
C ASN A 151 24.54 1.01 -13.75
N LYS A 152 24.20 2.28 -13.87
CA LYS A 152 23.28 2.96 -12.95
C LYS A 152 21.90 3.14 -13.58
N ASN A 153 20.85 2.82 -12.82
CA ASN A 153 19.47 3.02 -13.21
C ASN A 153 18.78 3.97 -12.21
N TYR A 154 18.15 4.99 -12.73
CA TYR A 154 17.31 5.90 -11.96
C TYR A 154 15.90 5.85 -12.52
N SER A 155 14.91 5.69 -11.66
CA SER A 155 13.51 5.68 -12.08
C SER A 155 12.67 6.53 -11.14
N LEU A 156 11.72 7.23 -11.72
CA LEU A 156 10.68 7.95 -11.00
C LEU A 156 9.33 7.44 -11.47
N GLY A 157 8.44 7.13 -10.54
CA GLY A 157 7.16 6.53 -10.89
C GLY A 157 6.05 6.82 -9.93
N LEU A 158 4.88 6.38 -10.36
CA LEU A 158 3.64 6.44 -9.60
C LEU A 158 3.20 5.03 -9.25
N SER A 159 2.54 4.88 -8.11
CA SER A 159 1.91 3.64 -7.70
C SER A 159 0.45 3.87 -7.32
N ILE A 160 -0.37 2.85 -7.55
CA ILE A 160 -1.76 2.83 -7.11
C ILE A 160 -1.98 1.49 -6.41
N ALA A 161 -2.45 1.55 -5.17
CA ALA A 161 -2.81 0.39 -4.38
C ALA A 161 -4.12 0.65 -3.63
N PRO A 162 -4.90 -0.39 -3.25
CA PRO A 162 -6.01 -0.20 -2.34
C PRO A 162 -5.49 0.35 -1.00
N PHE A 163 -6.20 1.33 -0.45
CA PHE A 163 -5.98 1.75 0.93
C PHE A 163 -6.45 0.61 1.85
N ALA A 164 -5.60 -0.40 2.04
CA ALA A 164 -5.98 -1.59 2.75
C ALA A 164 -5.22 -1.73 4.06
N PRO A 165 -5.93 -1.91 5.17
CA PRO A 165 -5.36 -2.52 6.36
C PRO A 165 -5.08 -4.02 6.15
N HIS A 166 -5.40 -4.57 4.98
CA HIS A 166 -5.30 -5.99 4.68
C HIS A 166 -3.87 -6.44 4.47
N ARG A 167 -3.60 -7.68 4.84
CA ARG A 167 -2.29 -8.28 4.70
C ARG A 167 -1.90 -8.51 3.24
N LYS A 168 -2.87 -8.85 2.37
CA LYS A 168 -2.67 -9.08 0.93
C LYS A 168 -3.38 -8.03 0.10
N TYR A 169 -2.72 -7.49 -0.93
CA TYR A 169 -3.32 -6.56 -1.88
C TYR A 169 -2.55 -6.54 -3.19
N LEU A 170 -3.21 -6.04 -4.24
CA LEU A 170 -2.60 -5.79 -5.54
C LEU A 170 -2.12 -4.35 -5.62
N GLN A 171 -1.02 -4.12 -6.32
CA GLN A 171 -0.45 -2.80 -6.60
C GLN A 171 -0.08 -2.71 -8.07
N TRP A 172 -0.30 -1.54 -8.64
CA TRP A 172 0.17 -1.18 -9.97
C TRP A 172 1.21 -0.08 -9.84
N GLU A 173 2.22 -0.13 -10.72
CA GLU A 173 3.27 0.88 -10.75
C GLU A 173 3.58 1.25 -12.20
N LEU A 174 3.94 2.52 -12.42
CA LEU A 174 4.38 3.03 -13.71
C LEU A 174 5.59 3.93 -13.49
N TYR A 175 6.66 3.72 -14.23
CA TYR A 175 7.92 4.45 -14.10
C TYR A 175 8.38 5.02 -15.42
N VAL A 176 9.11 6.11 -15.33
CA VAL A 176 10.07 6.55 -16.34
C VAL A 176 11.45 6.28 -15.80
N SER A 177 12.24 5.53 -16.54
CA SER A 177 13.56 5.07 -16.12
C SER A 177 14.64 5.54 -17.07
N THR A 178 15.80 5.87 -16.50
CA THR A 178 17.00 6.13 -17.26
C THR A 178 18.06 5.13 -16.87
N PHE A 179 18.61 4.44 -17.86
CA PHE A 179 19.68 3.48 -17.69
C PHE A 179 20.93 3.98 -18.40
N ASN A 180 22.02 4.12 -17.67
CA ASN A 180 23.31 4.49 -18.21
C ASN A 180 24.24 3.27 -18.13
N GLU A 181 24.62 2.74 -19.27
CA GLU A 181 25.61 1.68 -19.38
C GLU A 181 27.00 2.29 -19.26
N SER A 182 27.88 1.65 -18.50
CA SER A 182 29.30 2.03 -18.44
C SER A 182 29.97 1.82 -19.79
N GLU A 183 31.07 2.51 -20.03
CA GLU A 183 31.86 2.36 -21.23
C GLU A 183 32.29 0.90 -21.41
N THR A 184 31.92 0.34 -22.56
CA THR A 184 32.31 -1.02 -22.96
C THR A 184 33.35 -0.91 -24.05
N SER A 185 34.55 -1.47 -23.83
CA SER A 185 35.59 -1.54 -24.87
C SER A 185 35.12 -2.47 -26.00
N LEU A 186 35.15 -1.94 -27.22
CA LEU A 186 34.90 -2.69 -28.46
C LEU A 186 36.15 -3.27 -29.06
N GLY A 187 37.28 -3.08 -28.37
CA GLY A 187 38.56 -3.59 -28.76
C GLY A 187 39.54 -2.52 -29.28
N ARG A 188 40.78 -2.96 -29.45
CA ARG A 188 41.92 -2.17 -29.93
C ARG A 188 42.26 -2.63 -31.33
N ARG A 189 42.53 -1.70 -32.23
CA ARG A 189 42.99 -1.98 -33.59
C ARG A 189 44.31 -1.26 -33.78
N GLU A 190 45.34 -1.97 -34.23
CA GLU A 190 46.66 -1.43 -34.46
C GLU A 190 46.90 -1.11 -35.94
N GLY A 191 47.76 -0.16 -36.20
CA GLY A 191 48.27 0.17 -37.49
C GLY A 191 47.34 1.07 -38.33
N GLY A 192 47.91 1.62 -39.35
CA GLY A 192 47.28 2.53 -40.36
C GLY A 192 48.03 3.85 -40.45
N ASP A 193 47.81 4.54 -41.55
CA ASP A 193 48.37 5.86 -41.76
C ASP A 193 47.26 6.89 -41.92
N THR A 194 47.48 8.10 -41.51
CA THR A 194 46.56 9.23 -41.70
C THR A 194 47.32 10.52 -41.97
N VAL A 195 46.66 11.47 -42.62
CA VAL A 195 47.21 12.78 -42.87
C VAL A 195 46.35 13.82 -42.20
N ILE A 196 46.95 14.62 -41.33
CA ILE A 196 46.29 15.70 -40.62
C ILE A 196 47.05 16.99 -40.88
N ASN A 197 46.38 18.01 -41.39
CA ASN A 197 46.99 19.32 -41.75
C ASN A 197 48.20 19.17 -42.67
N ARG A 198 48.15 18.26 -43.65
CA ARG A 198 49.21 17.92 -44.60
C ARG A 198 50.45 17.24 -43.97
N ILE A 199 50.38 16.82 -42.72
CA ILE A 199 51.41 16.06 -42.04
C ILE A 199 50.99 14.61 -41.94
N GLY A 200 51.86 13.67 -42.39
CA GLY A 200 51.61 12.24 -42.28
C GLY A 200 51.85 11.75 -40.85
N TYR A 201 50.90 10.98 -40.32
CA TYR A 201 50.99 10.33 -39.04
C TYR A 201 50.79 8.81 -39.20
N LYS A 202 51.59 8.05 -38.50
CA LYS A 202 51.41 6.60 -38.32
C LYS A 202 50.51 6.38 -37.10
N ILE A 203 49.49 5.55 -37.25
CA ILE A 203 48.56 5.22 -36.19
C ILE A 203 49.14 4.06 -35.43
N ASP A 204 49.54 4.26 -34.16
CA ASP A 204 49.99 3.18 -33.29
C ASP A 204 48.83 2.26 -32.96
N TYR A 205 47.76 2.80 -32.47
CA TYR A 205 46.54 2.05 -32.23
C TYR A 205 45.32 2.96 -32.12
N ARG A 206 44.15 2.34 -32.26
CA ARG A 206 42.83 2.96 -32.05
C ARG A 206 42.08 2.12 -31.04
N GLU A 207 41.56 2.75 -29.99
CA GLU A 207 40.66 2.15 -29.03
C GLU A 207 39.23 2.65 -29.29
N ARG A 208 38.28 1.73 -29.24
CA ARG A 208 36.87 2.02 -29.41
C ARG A 208 36.09 1.64 -28.16
N PHE A 209 35.28 2.57 -27.74
CA PHE A 209 34.37 2.39 -26.61
C PHE A 209 32.95 2.69 -27.04
N ARG A 210 32.01 1.96 -26.45
CA ARG A 210 30.59 2.25 -26.61
C ARG A 210 30.02 2.62 -25.26
N LYS A 211 29.28 3.71 -25.20
CA LYS A 211 28.48 4.16 -24.07
C LYS A 211 27.03 4.25 -24.49
N SER A 212 26.13 3.59 -23.77
CA SER A 212 24.72 3.57 -24.09
C SER A 212 23.92 4.24 -22.99
N LYS A 213 22.97 5.09 -23.38
CA LYS A 213 21.97 5.67 -22.50
C LYS A 213 20.60 5.30 -23.02
N VAL A 214 19.79 4.68 -22.18
CA VAL A 214 18.45 4.23 -22.50
C VAL A 214 17.47 4.96 -21.60
N VAL A 215 16.41 5.48 -22.20
CA VAL A 215 15.22 5.98 -21.50
C VAL A 215 14.09 5.01 -21.77
N SER A 216 13.46 4.49 -20.75
CA SER A 216 12.37 3.50 -20.86
C SER A 216 11.14 3.93 -20.08
N ILE A 217 10.00 3.39 -20.48
CA ILE A 217 8.79 3.32 -19.67
C ILE A 217 8.70 1.89 -19.13
N ASP A 218 8.52 1.79 -17.81
CA ASP A 218 8.40 0.52 -17.14
C ASP A 218 7.03 0.46 -16.44
N ALA A 219 6.23 -0.54 -16.77
CA ALA A 219 4.92 -0.78 -16.19
C ALA A 219 4.94 -2.05 -15.35
N VAL A 220 4.40 -1.99 -14.16
CA VAL A 220 4.13 -3.16 -13.29
C VAL A 220 2.63 -3.41 -13.29
N PRO A 221 2.10 -4.20 -14.25
CA PRO A 221 0.67 -4.44 -14.37
C PRO A 221 0.12 -5.31 -13.25
N LEU A 222 0.98 -6.13 -12.64
CA LEU A 222 0.59 -7.03 -11.57
C LEU A 222 1.71 -7.18 -10.54
N GLN A 223 1.43 -6.69 -9.34
CA GLN A 223 2.24 -6.92 -8.17
C GLN A 223 1.35 -7.36 -7.02
N VAL A 224 1.67 -8.50 -6.42
CA VAL A 224 1.06 -8.97 -5.18
C VAL A 224 1.92 -8.53 -4.02
N ARG A 225 1.33 -7.85 -3.05
CA ARG A 225 2.02 -7.42 -1.83
C ARG A 225 1.38 -8.06 -0.61
N TYR A 226 2.23 -8.36 0.37
CA TYR A 226 1.85 -8.87 1.68
C TYR A 226 2.51 -8.05 2.78
N ASN A 227 1.71 -7.38 3.60
CA ASN A 227 2.21 -6.66 4.77
C ASN A 227 2.18 -7.58 6.00
N LEU A 228 3.36 -7.90 6.53
CA LEU A 228 3.48 -8.67 7.76
C LEU A 228 2.94 -7.85 8.95
N ASN A 229 3.29 -6.58 9.00
CA ASN A 229 2.81 -5.60 9.98
C ASN A 229 2.71 -4.21 9.35
N SER A 230 2.64 -3.14 10.15
CA SER A 230 2.59 -1.75 9.67
C SER A 230 3.91 -1.23 9.13
N PHE A 231 5.03 -1.95 9.37
CA PHE A 231 6.39 -1.51 9.03
C PHE A 231 7.11 -2.39 8.03
N ILE A 232 6.69 -3.65 7.85
CA ILE A 232 7.36 -4.62 6.98
C ILE A 232 6.36 -5.14 5.96
N GLY A 233 6.73 -5.06 4.68
CA GLY A 233 5.97 -5.60 3.56
C GLY A 233 6.86 -6.34 2.58
N PHE A 234 6.30 -7.32 1.90
CA PHE A 234 6.92 -8.10 0.84
C PHE A 234 6.11 -7.92 -0.44
N GLY A 235 6.79 -7.93 -1.57
CA GLY A 235 6.17 -7.83 -2.87
C GLY A 235 6.78 -8.80 -3.87
N VAL A 236 5.95 -9.34 -4.75
CA VAL A 236 6.38 -10.10 -5.93
C VAL A 236 5.55 -9.65 -7.12
N GLY A 237 6.17 -9.56 -8.28
CA GLY A 237 5.46 -9.09 -9.47
C GLY A 237 6.24 -9.25 -10.76
N ALA A 238 5.60 -8.80 -11.84
CA ALA A 238 6.19 -8.72 -13.16
C ALA A 238 6.20 -7.27 -13.66
N MET A 239 7.28 -6.89 -14.31
CA MET A 239 7.48 -5.56 -14.90
C MET A 239 7.72 -5.72 -16.40
N LEU A 240 7.05 -4.90 -17.18
CA LEU A 240 7.22 -4.77 -18.62
C LEU A 240 7.89 -3.43 -18.88
N SER A 241 8.98 -3.45 -19.61
CA SER A 241 9.74 -2.26 -19.99
C SER A 241 9.76 -2.11 -21.49
N ALA A 242 9.59 -0.88 -21.97
CA ALA A 242 9.75 -0.52 -23.37
C ALA A 242 10.72 0.66 -23.51
N ASN A 243 11.71 0.54 -24.38
CA ASN A 243 12.67 1.61 -24.63
C ASN A 243 11.99 2.72 -25.44
N LEU A 244 11.98 3.95 -24.90
CA LEU A 244 11.51 5.14 -25.61
C LEU A 244 12.60 5.74 -26.48
N ARG A 245 13.83 5.74 -25.97
CA ARG A 245 14.97 6.37 -26.63
C ARG A 245 16.25 5.64 -26.22
N THR A 246 17.04 5.26 -27.20
CA THR A 246 18.37 4.69 -26.99
C THR A 246 19.39 5.58 -27.69
N THR A 247 20.34 6.10 -26.94
CA THR A 247 21.47 6.90 -27.47
C THR A 247 22.73 6.12 -27.29
N ASN A 248 23.38 5.77 -28.38
CA ASN A 248 24.68 5.11 -28.41
C ASN A 248 25.75 6.12 -28.77
N GLU A 249 26.76 6.29 -27.94
CA GLU A 249 27.94 7.09 -28.20
C GLU A 249 29.10 6.11 -28.49
N LEU A 250 29.61 6.16 -29.73
CA LEU A 250 30.82 5.49 -30.13
C LEU A 250 31.97 6.47 -29.96
N ILE A 251 32.84 6.18 -29.00
CA ILE A 251 34.05 6.96 -28.71
C ILE A 251 35.22 6.21 -29.31
N GLN A 252 35.98 6.89 -30.15
CA GLN A 252 37.20 6.33 -30.74
C GLN A 252 38.38 7.24 -30.39
N ASP A 253 39.33 6.70 -29.66
CA ASP A 253 40.62 7.33 -29.36
C ASP A 253 41.64 6.77 -30.31
N SER A 254 42.30 7.66 -31.08
CA SER A 254 43.34 7.32 -32.00
C SER A 254 44.65 7.92 -31.50
N TYR A 255 45.62 7.07 -31.28
CA TYR A 255 46.98 7.44 -30.87
C TYR A 255 47.87 7.43 -32.08
N LEU A 256 48.45 8.58 -32.40
CA LEU A 256 49.18 8.82 -33.60
C LEU A 256 50.60 9.27 -33.28
N GLN A 257 51.57 8.83 -34.12
CA GLN A 257 52.97 9.24 -34.02
C GLN A 257 53.38 9.85 -35.35
N SER A 258 53.96 11.03 -35.38
CA SER A 258 54.52 11.66 -36.55
C SER A 258 55.92 11.14 -36.82
N ALA A 259 56.40 11.25 -38.07
CA ALA A 259 57.78 10.95 -38.45
C ALA A 259 58.83 11.72 -37.64
N ASN A 260 58.44 12.87 -37.07
CA ASN A 260 59.31 13.69 -36.21
C ASN A 260 59.22 13.34 -34.73
N GLY A 261 58.60 12.20 -34.35
CA GLY A 261 58.50 11.73 -32.98
C GLY A 261 57.42 12.45 -32.11
N GLN A 262 56.63 13.34 -32.70
CA GLN A 262 55.51 13.97 -31.96
C GLN A 262 54.32 13.00 -31.86
N SER A 263 53.82 12.80 -30.68
CA SER A 263 52.61 12.05 -30.41
C SER A 263 51.38 12.94 -30.40
N LEU A 264 50.30 12.51 -31.05
CA LEU A 264 49.01 13.19 -31.10
C LEU A 264 47.91 12.20 -30.75
N THR A 265 47.00 12.56 -29.86
CA THR A 265 45.80 11.78 -29.58
C THR A 265 44.59 12.51 -30.15
N ILE A 266 43.81 11.78 -30.95
CA ILE A 266 42.56 12.30 -31.51
C ILE A 266 41.41 11.51 -30.95
N ASN A 267 40.48 12.22 -30.33
CA ASN A 267 39.23 11.68 -29.85
C ASN A 267 38.13 12.03 -30.88
N SER A 268 37.40 11.04 -31.33
CA SER A 268 36.21 11.21 -32.17
C SER A 268 35.02 10.57 -31.52
N ILE A 269 33.95 11.33 -31.41
CA ILE A 269 32.67 10.86 -30.79
C ILE A 269 31.62 10.87 -31.89
N ARG A 270 31.04 9.70 -32.13
CA ARG A 270 29.88 9.53 -33.01
C ARG A 270 28.67 9.17 -32.20
N LYS A 271 27.58 9.93 -32.30
CA LYS A 271 26.31 9.68 -31.63
C LYS A 271 25.34 9.05 -32.62
N GLU A 272 24.75 7.94 -32.21
CA GLU A 272 23.64 7.28 -32.91
C GLU A 272 22.45 7.26 -31.99
N GLU A 273 21.33 7.75 -32.45
CA GLU A 273 20.11 7.88 -31.68
C GLU A 273 18.98 7.12 -32.37
N ASN A 274 18.40 6.16 -31.66
CA ASN A 274 17.21 5.44 -32.06
C ASN A 274 16.02 5.89 -31.18
N GLN A 275 14.98 6.37 -31.83
CA GLN A 275 13.72 6.74 -31.19
C GLN A 275 12.67 5.78 -31.68
N ASN A 276 12.33 4.77 -30.91
CA ASN A 276 11.15 3.92 -31.15
C ASN A 276 10.96 2.99 -29.96
N PHE A 277 9.75 2.53 -29.76
CA PHE A 277 9.41 1.46 -28.83
C PHE A 277 9.99 0.10 -29.28
N ASP A 278 11.29 0.06 -29.54
CA ASP A 278 11.99 -1.16 -29.87
C ASP A 278 12.51 -1.82 -28.59
N GLN A 279 12.58 -3.07 -28.48
CA GLN A 279 13.04 -3.87 -27.33
C GLN A 279 12.11 -3.84 -26.10
N TRP A 280 11.18 -4.74 -26.14
CA TRP A 280 10.38 -5.09 -24.96
C TRP A 280 11.16 -6.02 -24.04
N LYS A 281 11.14 -5.70 -22.74
CA LYS A 281 11.78 -6.47 -21.70
C LYS A 281 10.75 -6.89 -20.66
N SER A 282 10.73 -8.19 -20.36
CA SER A 282 9.93 -8.75 -19.27
C SER A 282 10.83 -9.12 -18.11
N THR A 283 10.47 -8.67 -16.91
CA THR A 283 11.28 -8.83 -15.71
C THR A 283 10.42 -9.29 -14.55
N LEU A 284 10.81 -10.36 -13.87
CA LEU A 284 10.22 -10.75 -12.59
C LEU A 284 10.97 -10.07 -11.46
N PHE A 285 10.28 -9.75 -10.39
CA PHE A 285 10.91 -9.16 -9.22
C PHE A 285 10.31 -9.65 -7.91
N ALA A 286 11.14 -9.56 -6.87
CA ALA A 286 10.73 -9.68 -5.49
C ALA A 286 11.29 -8.50 -4.70
N ASP A 287 10.52 -7.97 -3.76
CA ASP A 287 10.97 -6.85 -2.93
C ASP A 287 10.59 -7.00 -1.46
N VAL A 288 11.37 -6.32 -0.64
CA VAL A 288 11.12 -6.11 0.79
C VAL A 288 11.02 -4.61 1.02
N GLN A 289 10.01 -4.18 1.76
CA GLN A 289 9.74 -2.79 2.09
C GLN A 289 9.71 -2.59 3.60
N LEU A 290 10.41 -1.58 4.07
CA LEU A 290 10.51 -1.18 5.47
C LEU A 290 10.02 0.26 5.64
N GLY A 291 9.36 0.55 6.75
CA GLY A 291 8.80 1.87 7.04
C GLY A 291 7.28 1.86 7.05
N ARG A 292 6.65 2.98 6.77
CA ARG A 292 5.18 3.06 6.78
C ARG A 292 4.59 2.45 5.51
N VAL A 293 4.52 1.12 5.47
CA VAL A 293 4.11 0.36 4.26
C VAL A 293 2.68 0.64 3.79
N ARG A 294 1.82 1.25 4.61
CA ARG A 294 0.42 1.58 4.26
C ARG A 294 0.27 3.00 3.75
N VAL A 295 0.65 3.98 4.56
CA VAL A 295 0.53 5.41 4.27
C VAL A 295 1.74 6.12 4.86
N GLY A 296 2.44 6.90 4.06
CA GLY A 296 3.64 7.63 4.44
C GLY A 296 4.90 7.08 3.78
N PRO A 297 6.09 7.48 4.27
CA PRO A 297 7.37 7.10 3.68
C PRO A 297 7.76 5.67 4.02
N SER A 298 8.39 5.01 3.06
CA SER A 298 8.97 3.67 3.21
C SER A 298 10.16 3.50 2.27
N LEU A 299 11.12 2.70 2.69
CA LEU A 299 12.30 2.30 1.93
C LEU A 299 12.17 0.82 1.55
N GLY A 300 12.62 0.44 0.37
CA GLY A 300 12.62 -0.96 -0.03
C GLY A 300 13.83 -1.34 -0.85
N VAL A 301 14.04 -2.66 -0.91
CA VAL A 301 15.04 -3.29 -1.77
C VAL A 301 14.30 -4.26 -2.68
N ARG A 302 14.59 -4.19 -3.97
CA ARG A 302 13.98 -5.00 -5.01
C ARG A 302 15.06 -5.74 -5.79
N TYR A 303 14.91 -7.06 -5.91
CA TYR A 303 15.67 -7.90 -6.82
C TYR A 303 14.89 -8.10 -8.11
N LEU A 304 15.52 -7.85 -9.25
CA LEU A 304 14.92 -7.96 -10.58
C LEU A 304 15.68 -9.02 -11.37
N HIS A 305 14.93 -9.92 -12.01
CA HIS A 305 15.43 -10.96 -12.89
C HIS A 305 14.75 -10.87 -14.26
N SER A 306 15.51 -10.51 -15.27
CA SER A 306 14.99 -10.41 -16.64
C SER A 306 14.80 -11.78 -17.26
N LEU A 307 13.67 -11.98 -17.95
CA LEU A 307 13.34 -13.23 -18.63
C LEU A 307 13.96 -13.31 -20.03
N ASN A 308 14.06 -12.18 -20.70
CA ASN A 308 14.44 -12.11 -22.11
C ASN A 308 15.97 -11.89 -22.31
N ILE A 309 16.64 -11.39 -21.27
CA ILE A 309 18.06 -11.00 -21.33
C ILE A 309 18.71 -11.48 -20.05
N LYS A 310 19.97 -11.92 -20.09
CA LYS A 310 20.75 -12.27 -18.89
C LYS A 310 21.11 -11.03 -18.07
N ASP A 311 20.09 -10.43 -17.44
CA ASP A 311 20.23 -9.22 -16.66
C ASP A 311 19.61 -9.42 -15.28
N ARG A 312 20.43 -9.22 -14.26
CA ARG A 312 20.03 -9.29 -12.85
C ARG A 312 20.40 -7.97 -12.18
N ARG A 313 19.46 -7.40 -11.42
CA ARG A 313 19.67 -6.12 -10.78
C ARG A 313 19.17 -6.14 -9.35
N PHE A 314 19.87 -5.40 -8.50
CA PHE A 314 19.33 -4.92 -7.24
C PHE A 314 18.98 -3.45 -7.36
N SER A 315 17.84 -3.06 -6.82
CA SER A 315 17.46 -1.68 -6.72
C SER A 315 16.96 -1.36 -5.31
N THR A 316 17.27 -0.18 -4.85
CA THR A 316 16.67 0.43 -3.67
C THR A 316 15.63 1.43 -4.10
N TYR A 317 14.55 1.55 -3.35
CA TYR A 317 13.51 2.54 -3.66
C TYR A 317 12.98 3.21 -2.42
N LEU A 318 12.65 4.49 -2.59
CA LEU A 318 11.91 5.28 -1.62
C LEU A 318 10.48 5.45 -2.15
N ALA A 319 9.50 5.09 -1.36
CA ALA A 319 8.09 5.25 -1.70
C ALA A 319 7.37 6.11 -0.68
N TRP A 320 6.50 6.98 -1.16
CA TRP A 320 5.59 7.76 -0.33
C TRP A 320 4.17 7.52 -0.79
N ARG A 321 3.33 6.96 0.07
CA ARG A 321 1.90 6.71 -0.18
C ARG A 321 1.03 7.70 0.58
N PHE A 322 -0.02 8.14 -0.10
CA PHE A 322 -0.98 9.12 0.40
C PHE A 322 -2.30 8.48 0.87
#